data_35baea5921ed93ac85ff3375bda2938b
#
_entry.id   35baea5921ed93ac85ff3375bda2938b
#
_cell.length_a   1.000
_cell.length_b   1.000
_cell.length_c   1.000
_cell.angle_alpha   90.00
_cell.angle_beta   90.00
_cell.angle_gamma   90.00
#
_symmetry.space_group_name_H-M   'P 1'
#
loop_
_entity.id
_entity.type
_entity.pdbx_description
1 polymer ?
#
loop_
_entity_poly.entity_id
_entity_poly.type
_entity_poly.pdbx_seq_one_letter_code
_entity_poly.pdbx_strand_id
1 'polypeptide(L)'
;MKRIAFWLVAVITAAGIAAFTPRAFGHPDEEASPIYGVTIPPGYRDWQLIAVKQLHFAGKGEQLRAQVGNDIAIKAFKEGTLPFPNGAIIAALHWSQVASEDNDKVLDIPFPGTHSFVSGPRVNVQFMVKDSKKYAATGGWGFADFKDGKPGDEALHKTCFPCHIPAKDRDYVFTRHAP
;
A
#
# COMPACT_ATOMS: atom_id res chain seq x y z
N MET A 1 83.77 -6.16 -2.17
CA MET A 1 82.53 -6.75 -1.64
C MET A 1 81.51 -5.63 -1.47
N LYS A 2 80.60 -5.48 -2.45
CA LYS A 2 79.58 -4.43 -2.46
C LYS A 2 78.22 -5.00 -1.97
N ARG A 3 77.70 -4.49 -0.85
CA ARG A 3 76.42 -4.85 -0.28
C ARG A 3 75.34 -4.02 -0.98
N ILE A 4 74.43 -4.66 -1.70
CA ILE A 4 73.24 -4.06 -2.32
C ILE A 4 72.11 -4.18 -1.29
N ALA A 5 71.60 -3.03 -0.81
CA ALA A 5 70.43 -2.98 0.06
C ALA A 5 69.16 -2.89 -0.80
N PHE A 6 68.26 -3.89 -0.69
CA PHE A 6 66.94 -3.87 -1.29
C PHE A 6 65.97 -3.12 -0.36
N TRP A 7 65.40 -2.04 -0.87
CA TRP A 7 64.30 -1.37 -0.22
C TRP A 7 62.97 -1.98 -0.72
N LEU A 8 62.20 -2.63 0.19
CA LEU A 8 60.84 -3.07 -0.05
C LEU A 8 59.90 -1.89 0.14
N VAL A 9 59.28 -1.43 -0.93
CA VAL A 9 58.18 -0.44 -0.88
C VAL A 9 56.88 -1.21 -0.68
N ALA A 10 56.29 -1.09 0.51
CA ALA A 10 54.97 -1.60 0.79
C ALA A 10 53.92 -0.62 0.26
N VAL A 11 53.21 -1.00 -0.80
CA VAL A 11 52.04 -0.28 -1.31
C VAL A 11 50.85 -0.71 -0.48
N ILE A 12 50.36 0.17 0.38
CA ILE A 12 49.10 -0.01 1.12
C ILE A 12 47.95 0.48 0.19
N THR A 13 47.27 -0.47 -0.40
CA THR A 13 46.00 -0.18 -1.11
C THR A 13 44.89 -0.06 -0.06
N ALA A 14 44.49 1.20 0.22
CA ALA A 14 43.27 1.48 0.99
C ALA A 14 42.04 1.13 0.15
N ALA A 15 41.45 -0.04 0.41
CA ALA A 15 40.13 -0.39 -0.13
C ALA A 15 39.07 0.48 0.57
N GLY A 16 38.60 1.49 -0.11
CA GLY A 16 37.47 2.30 0.35
C GLY A 16 36.20 1.46 0.36
N ILE A 17 35.69 1.14 1.55
CA ILE A 17 34.37 0.56 1.73
C ILE A 17 33.35 1.67 1.46
N ALA A 18 32.78 1.68 0.25
CA ALA A 18 31.63 2.53 -0.04
C ALA A 18 30.46 1.99 0.78
N ALA A 19 30.09 2.67 1.86
CA ALA A 19 28.87 2.41 2.59
C ALA A 19 27.69 2.74 1.67
N PHE A 20 27.03 1.71 1.15
CA PHE A 20 25.75 1.84 0.50
C PHE A 20 24.70 2.22 1.57
N THR A 21 24.47 3.50 1.75
CA THR A 21 23.26 3.95 2.44
C THR A 21 22.07 3.68 1.53
N PRO A 22 21.06 2.90 1.94
CA PRO A 22 19.85 2.77 1.15
C PRO A 22 19.21 4.15 1.04
N ARG A 23 19.20 4.69 -0.16
CA ARG A 23 18.50 5.93 -0.48
C ARG A 23 17.01 5.65 -0.30
N ALA A 24 16.38 6.29 0.66
CA ALA A 24 14.93 6.31 0.76
C ALA A 24 14.41 6.91 -0.57
N PHE A 25 13.76 6.06 -1.38
CA PHE A 25 13.10 6.48 -2.62
C PHE A 25 11.78 7.19 -2.26
N GLY A 26 11.86 8.44 -1.81
CA GLY A 26 10.74 9.38 -1.79
C GLY A 26 10.99 10.41 -2.87
N HIS A 27 10.01 10.68 -3.72
CA HIS A 27 10.06 11.88 -4.55
C HIS A 27 10.04 13.08 -3.61
N PRO A 28 10.86 14.14 -3.87
CA PRO A 28 10.98 15.30 -2.97
C PRO A 28 9.70 16.13 -2.79
N ASP A 29 8.60 15.79 -3.51
CA ASP A 29 7.32 16.52 -3.50
C ASP A 29 6.14 15.65 -3.00
N GLU A 30 6.36 14.46 -2.46
CA GLU A 30 5.26 13.64 -1.94
C GLU A 30 4.86 14.10 -0.54
N GLU A 31 3.70 14.76 -0.45
CA GLU A 31 3.11 15.13 0.84
C GLU A 31 2.77 13.88 1.66
N ALA A 32 3.24 13.86 2.91
CA ALA A 32 2.91 12.79 3.84
C ALA A 32 1.53 13.03 4.47
N SER A 33 0.82 11.95 4.79
CA SER A 33 -0.45 12.04 5.49
C SER A 33 -0.27 12.70 6.87
N PRO A 34 -1.17 13.60 7.28
CA PRO A 34 -1.22 14.14 8.64
C PRO A 34 -1.27 13.01 9.69
N ILE A 35 -0.76 13.25 10.89
CA ILE A 35 -0.74 12.35 12.06
C ILE A 35 0.21 11.15 11.86
N TYR A 36 0.11 10.42 10.75
CA TYR A 36 0.83 9.16 10.56
C TYR A 36 2.12 9.29 9.76
N GLY A 37 2.25 10.34 8.94
CA GLY A 37 3.44 10.54 8.10
C GLY A 37 3.63 9.41 7.08
N VAL A 38 2.54 8.87 6.55
CA VAL A 38 2.54 7.87 5.48
C VAL A 38 2.54 8.62 4.14
N THR A 39 3.46 8.27 3.25
CA THR A 39 3.49 8.74 1.85
C THR A 39 2.91 7.67 0.93
N ILE A 40 2.64 8.02 -0.34
CA ILE A 40 2.21 7.06 -1.36
C ILE A 40 3.38 6.09 -1.65
N PRO A 41 3.24 4.78 -1.37
CA PRO A 41 4.31 3.84 -1.67
C PRO A 41 4.51 3.72 -3.19
N PRO A 42 5.76 3.76 -3.69
CA PRO A 42 6.02 3.61 -5.12
C PRO A 42 5.59 2.22 -5.61
N GLY A 43 5.10 2.16 -6.85
CA GLY A 43 4.72 0.90 -7.50
C GLY A 43 3.49 0.19 -6.90
N TYR A 44 2.74 0.80 -5.99
CA TYR A 44 1.59 0.15 -5.34
C TYR A 44 0.50 -0.34 -6.31
N ARG A 45 0.46 0.19 -7.51
CA ARG A 45 -0.51 -0.22 -8.53
C ARG A 45 -0.20 -1.57 -9.16
N ASP A 46 1.07 -1.99 -9.07
CA ASP A 46 1.58 -3.26 -9.60
C ASP A 46 1.61 -4.36 -8.52
N TRP A 47 1.14 -4.04 -7.30
CA TRP A 47 1.10 -5.00 -6.21
C TRP A 47 0.03 -6.07 -6.43
N GLN A 48 0.23 -7.23 -5.79
CA GLN A 48 -0.66 -8.36 -5.91
C GLN A 48 -2.04 -8.05 -5.32
N LEU A 49 -3.09 -8.49 -6.02
CA LEU A 49 -4.47 -8.37 -5.58
C LEU A 49 -4.71 -9.24 -4.33
N ILE A 50 -5.35 -8.64 -3.32
CA ILE A 50 -5.83 -9.33 -2.12
C ILE A 50 -7.31 -9.68 -2.28
N ALA A 51 -8.13 -8.69 -2.65
CA ALA A 51 -9.58 -8.84 -2.80
C ALA A 51 -10.17 -7.71 -3.63
N VAL A 52 -11.37 -7.94 -4.14
CA VAL A 52 -12.25 -6.92 -4.72
C VAL A 52 -13.52 -6.82 -3.90
N LYS A 53 -14.13 -5.63 -3.87
CA LYS A 53 -15.38 -5.37 -3.18
C LYS A 53 -16.22 -4.36 -3.95
N GLN A 54 -17.52 -4.55 -3.88
CA GLN A 54 -18.49 -3.50 -4.13
C GLN A 54 -18.93 -2.93 -2.78
N LEU A 55 -19.05 -1.63 -2.69
CA LEU A 55 -19.48 -0.93 -1.48
C LEU A 55 -20.61 0.04 -1.82
N HIS A 56 -21.67 -0.04 -1.03
CA HIS A 56 -22.75 0.91 -1.05
C HIS A 56 -22.56 1.91 0.09
N PHE A 57 -22.45 3.18 -0.25
CA PHE A 57 -22.43 4.25 0.74
C PHE A 57 -23.72 5.04 0.67
N ALA A 58 -24.52 4.99 1.71
CA ALA A 58 -25.77 5.74 1.79
C ALA A 58 -25.55 7.22 1.44
N GLY A 59 -26.26 7.70 0.41
CA GLY A 59 -26.14 9.07 -0.09
C GLY A 59 -24.88 9.40 -0.90
N LYS A 60 -23.96 8.44 -1.13
CA LYS A 60 -22.72 8.65 -1.92
C LYS A 60 -22.60 7.72 -3.12
N GLY A 61 -23.57 6.80 -3.30
CA GLY A 61 -23.58 5.85 -4.40
C GLY A 61 -22.70 4.61 -4.21
N GLU A 62 -22.56 3.87 -5.29
CA GLU A 62 -21.81 2.61 -5.34
C GLU A 62 -20.33 2.86 -5.68
N GLN A 63 -19.46 2.09 -5.05
CA GLN A 63 -18.03 2.10 -5.34
C GLN A 63 -17.52 0.69 -5.59
N LEU A 64 -16.61 0.57 -6.55
CA LEU A 64 -15.77 -0.59 -6.73
C LEU A 64 -14.44 -0.35 -6.01
N ARG A 65 -13.97 -1.37 -5.29
CA ARG A 65 -12.72 -1.31 -4.53
C ARG A 65 -11.87 -2.52 -4.83
N ALA A 66 -10.60 -2.29 -5.18
CA ALA A 66 -9.57 -3.31 -5.18
C ALA A 66 -8.63 -3.10 -3.99
N GLN A 67 -8.33 -4.16 -3.25
CA GLN A 67 -7.27 -4.16 -2.26
C GLN A 67 -6.06 -4.90 -2.82
N VAL A 68 -4.90 -4.25 -2.74
CA VAL A 68 -3.61 -4.81 -3.13
C VAL A 68 -2.64 -4.75 -1.96
N GLY A 69 -1.62 -5.60 -1.96
CA GLY A 69 -0.61 -5.63 -0.91
C GLY A 69 0.78 -5.81 -1.44
N ASN A 70 1.76 -5.27 -0.70
CA ASN A 70 3.15 -5.61 -0.97
C ASN A 70 3.43 -7.08 -0.62
N ASP A 71 4.59 -7.60 -1.00
CA ASP A 71 4.94 -9.02 -0.81
C ASP A 71 4.80 -9.48 0.64
N ILE A 72 5.14 -8.61 1.62
CA ILE A 72 5.03 -8.92 3.05
C ILE A 72 3.56 -9.11 3.44
N ALA A 73 2.68 -8.21 3.01
CA ALA A 73 1.24 -8.30 3.29
C ALA A 73 0.62 -9.52 2.60
N ILE A 74 0.97 -9.76 1.34
CA ILE A 74 0.48 -10.91 0.57
C ILE A 74 0.89 -12.23 1.22
N LYS A 75 2.15 -12.34 1.63
CA LYS A 75 2.63 -13.54 2.34
C LYS A 75 1.83 -13.76 3.63
N ALA A 76 1.66 -12.71 4.44
CA ALA A 76 0.89 -12.80 5.69
C ALA A 76 -0.56 -13.24 5.44
N PHE A 77 -1.22 -12.73 4.41
CA PHE A 77 -2.58 -13.15 4.03
C PHE A 77 -2.65 -14.63 3.63
N LYS A 78 -1.71 -15.09 2.81
CA LYS A 78 -1.66 -16.49 2.33
C LYS A 78 -1.40 -17.48 3.47
N GLU A 79 -0.58 -17.10 4.43
CA GLU A 79 -0.18 -17.93 5.57
C GLU A 79 -1.13 -17.78 6.78
N GLY A 80 -2.07 -16.84 6.73
CA GLY A 80 -2.93 -16.52 7.87
C GLY A 80 -2.17 -15.93 9.07
N THR A 81 -1.03 -15.29 8.81
CA THR A 81 -0.16 -14.74 9.85
C THR A 81 -0.77 -13.50 10.49
N LEU A 82 -1.00 -13.54 11.80
CA LEU A 82 -1.44 -12.39 12.62
C LEU A 82 -0.62 -12.33 13.91
N PRO A 83 -0.28 -11.13 14.38
CA PRO A 83 -0.44 -9.84 13.70
C PRO A 83 0.39 -9.75 12.43
N PHE A 84 0.01 -8.87 11.50
CA PHE A 84 0.80 -8.63 10.30
C PHE A 84 2.24 -8.22 10.65
N PRO A 85 3.24 -8.72 9.90
CA PRO A 85 4.63 -8.33 10.11
C PRO A 85 4.88 -6.86 9.81
N ASN A 86 5.85 -6.25 10.51
CA ASN A 86 6.30 -4.90 10.19
C ASN A 86 6.75 -4.81 8.73
N GLY A 87 6.42 -3.68 8.09
CA GLY A 87 6.64 -3.48 6.66
C GLY A 87 5.51 -4.01 5.77
N ALA A 88 4.49 -4.69 6.31
CA ALA A 88 3.29 -5.01 5.54
C ALA A 88 2.56 -3.71 5.15
N ILE A 89 2.20 -3.59 3.88
CA ILE A 89 1.44 -2.44 3.37
C ILE A 89 0.26 -2.96 2.57
N ILE A 90 -0.92 -2.43 2.89
CA ILE A 90 -2.17 -2.71 2.19
C ILE A 90 -2.66 -1.42 1.56
N ALA A 91 -2.98 -1.45 0.27
CA ALA A 91 -3.59 -0.32 -0.43
C ALA A 91 -5.03 -0.67 -0.83
N ALA A 92 -5.95 0.26 -0.66
CA ALA A 92 -7.32 0.16 -1.12
C ALA A 92 -7.58 1.23 -2.19
N LEU A 93 -7.74 0.81 -3.43
CA LEU A 93 -8.02 1.66 -4.57
C LEU A 93 -9.53 1.74 -4.78
N HIS A 94 -10.05 2.95 -4.88
CA HIS A 94 -11.48 3.21 -4.97
C HIS A 94 -11.86 3.91 -6.26
N TRP A 95 -12.92 3.42 -6.89
CA TRP A 95 -13.56 4.02 -8.06
C TRP A 95 -15.06 4.14 -7.83
N SER A 96 -15.69 5.13 -8.45
CA SER A 96 -17.14 5.09 -8.61
C SER A 96 -17.51 3.88 -9.46
N GLN A 97 -18.67 3.28 -9.18
CA GLN A 97 -19.24 2.25 -10.04
C GLN A 97 -20.12 2.94 -11.09
N VAL A 98 -19.95 2.55 -12.34
CA VAL A 98 -20.81 3.02 -13.44
C VAL A 98 -21.38 1.82 -14.21
N ALA A 99 -22.61 1.94 -14.66
CA ALA A 99 -23.22 0.95 -15.56
C ALA A 99 -22.50 0.97 -16.92
N SER A 100 -22.37 -0.17 -17.55
CA SER A 100 -21.71 -0.32 -18.84
C SER A 100 -22.70 -0.82 -19.89
N GLU A 101 -23.49 0.12 -20.46
CA GLU A 101 -24.47 -0.22 -21.49
C GLU A 101 -23.86 -0.92 -22.73
N ASP A 102 -22.62 -0.59 -23.07
CA ASP A 102 -21.93 -1.23 -24.22
C ASP A 102 -21.58 -2.70 -23.90
N ASN A 103 -21.14 -2.98 -22.67
CA ASN A 103 -20.93 -4.36 -22.25
C ASN A 103 -22.26 -5.11 -22.16
N ASP A 104 -23.30 -4.47 -21.65
CA ASP A 104 -24.63 -5.08 -21.52
C ASP A 104 -25.15 -5.52 -22.89
N LYS A 105 -25.06 -4.68 -23.93
CA LYS A 105 -25.46 -5.03 -25.31
C LYS A 105 -24.74 -6.28 -25.83
N VAL A 106 -23.43 -6.39 -25.53
CA VAL A 106 -22.63 -7.55 -26.00
C VAL A 106 -22.96 -8.80 -25.17
N LEU A 107 -23.11 -8.65 -23.85
CA LEU A 107 -23.38 -9.76 -22.94
C LEU A 107 -24.81 -10.26 -23.02
N ASP A 108 -25.77 -9.44 -23.43
CA ASP A 108 -27.18 -9.84 -23.59
C ASP A 108 -27.38 -10.96 -24.63
N ILE A 109 -26.45 -11.09 -25.60
CA ILE A 109 -26.49 -12.13 -26.62
C ILE A 109 -26.31 -13.54 -25.99
N PRO A 110 -25.17 -13.84 -25.28
CA PRO A 110 -24.98 -15.11 -24.62
C PRO A 110 -25.71 -15.26 -23.27
N PHE A 111 -26.02 -14.12 -22.62
CA PHE A 111 -26.57 -14.08 -21.26
C PHE A 111 -27.68 -13.03 -21.14
N PRO A 112 -28.89 -13.30 -21.66
CA PRO A 112 -29.99 -12.33 -21.67
C PRO A 112 -30.32 -11.76 -20.28
N GLY A 113 -30.51 -10.46 -20.20
CA GLY A 113 -30.82 -9.73 -18.95
C GLY A 113 -29.59 -9.42 -18.09
N THR A 114 -28.38 -9.62 -18.60
CA THR A 114 -27.15 -9.29 -17.86
C THR A 114 -26.97 -7.77 -17.75
N HIS A 115 -26.65 -7.30 -16.54
CA HIS A 115 -26.23 -5.93 -16.28
C HIS A 115 -24.82 -5.93 -15.74
N SER A 116 -23.94 -5.14 -16.37
CA SER A 116 -22.54 -5.05 -15.99
C SER A 116 -22.19 -3.66 -15.44
N PHE A 117 -21.22 -3.66 -14.54
CA PHE A 117 -20.68 -2.44 -13.94
C PHE A 117 -19.17 -2.41 -14.13
N VAL A 118 -18.65 -1.24 -14.40
CA VAL A 118 -17.21 -1.01 -14.59
C VAL A 118 -16.71 0.09 -13.64
N SER A 119 -15.40 0.17 -13.50
CA SER A 119 -14.77 1.25 -12.75
C SER A 119 -14.95 2.57 -13.49
N GLY A 120 -15.62 3.51 -12.85
CA GLY A 120 -15.72 4.89 -13.28
C GLY A 120 -14.52 5.73 -12.78
N PRO A 121 -14.71 7.05 -12.59
CA PRO A 121 -13.68 7.92 -12.06
C PRO A 121 -13.11 7.44 -10.73
N ARG A 122 -11.80 7.68 -10.56
CA ARG A 122 -11.09 7.38 -9.32
C ARG A 122 -11.63 8.27 -8.19
N VAL A 123 -11.90 7.67 -7.03
CA VAL A 123 -12.36 8.39 -5.83
C VAL A 123 -11.16 8.77 -4.96
N ASN A 124 -10.41 7.79 -4.47
CA ASN A 124 -9.23 7.95 -3.61
C ASN A 124 -8.40 6.66 -3.60
N VAL A 125 -7.28 6.70 -2.90
CA VAL A 125 -6.53 5.52 -2.48
C VAL A 125 -6.20 5.64 -1.00
N GLN A 126 -6.39 4.54 -0.27
CA GLN A 126 -6.09 4.46 1.15
C GLN A 126 -4.96 3.48 1.39
N PHE A 127 -4.09 3.79 2.37
CA PHE A 127 -3.00 2.91 2.77
C PHE A 127 -3.07 2.59 4.25
N MET A 128 -2.72 1.34 4.59
CA MET A 128 -2.37 0.89 5.92
C MET A 128 -0.93 0.41 5.90
N VAL A 129 -0.08 0.95 6.77
CA VAL A 129 1.35 0.62 6.85
C VAL A 129 1.65 0.07 8.23
N LYS A 130 2.16 -1.15 8.31
CA LYS A 130 2.48 -1.81 9.58
C LYS A 130 3.87 -1.41 10.06
N ASP A 131 3.91 -0.79 11.22
CA ASP A 131 5.12 -0.58 12.04
C ASP A 131 4.70 -0.55 13.51
N SER A 132 4.95 -1.65 14.21
CA SER A 132 4.51 -1.87 15.60
C SER A 132 5.13 -0.88 16.61
N LYS A 133 6.28 -0.28 16.27
CA LYS A 133 6.96 0.71 17.10
C LYS A 133 6.45 2.12 16.81
N LYS A 134 6.48 2.51 15.54
CA LYS A 134 6.06 3.85 15.10
C LYS A 134 4.59 4.11 15.40
N TYR A 135 3.74 3.11 15.21
CA TYR A 135 2.29 3.22 15.32
C TYR A 135 1.70 2.46 16.51
N ALA A 136 2.45 2.35 17.63
CA ALA A 136 2.03 1.59 18.81
C ALA A 136 0.65 2.01 19.33
N ALA A 137 0.34 3.31 19.31
CA ALA A 137 -0.95 3.86 19.78
C ALA A 137 -2.16 3.47 18.90
N THR A 138 -1.92 2.97 17.70
CA THR A 138 -2.96 2.60 16.72
C THR A 138 -2.85 1.13 16.31
N GLY A 139 -2.47 0.26 17.25
CA GLY A 139 -2.33 -1.17 17.01
C GLY A 139 -1.21 -1.55 16.06
N GLY A 140 -0.24 -0.66 15.90
CA GLY A 140 0.90 -0.86 15.00
C GLY A 140 0.62 -0.47 13.55
N TRP A 141 -0.48 0.25 13.24
CA TRP A 141 -0.84 0.67 11.91
C TRP A 141 -0.84 2.18 11.73
N GLY A 142 -0.12 2.65 10.71
CA GLY A 142 -0.26 3.99 10.17
C GLY A 142 -1.28 4.00 9.03
N PHE A 143 -1.98 5.11 8.86
CA PHE A 143 -3.06 5.26 7.89
C PHE A 143 -2.84 6.45 6.98
N ALA A 144 -3.30 6.34 5.74
CA ALA A 144 -3.34 7.45 4.81
C ALA A 144 -4.54 7.34 3.86
N ASP A 145 -5.06 8.49 3.47
CA ASP A 145 -6.06 8.64 2.42
C ASP A 145 -5.59 9.72 1.46
N PHE A 146 -5.47 9.40 0.18
CA PHE A 146 -5.02 10.31 -0.85
C PHE A 146 -6.05 10.44 -1.96
N LYS A 147 -6.36 11.69 -2.32
CA LYS A 147 -7.15 12.03 -3.50
C LYS A 147 -6.30 12.84 -4.46
N ASP A 148 -6.20 12.38 -5.70
CA ASP A 148 -5.40 13.03 -6.76
C ASP A 148 -3.93 13.31 -6.34
N GLY A 149 -3.34 12.37 -5.58
CA GLY A 149 -1.96 12.45 -5.09
C GLY A 149 -1.78 13.29 -3.83
N LYS A 150 -2.82 13.96 -3.33
CA LYS A 150 -2.76 14.79 -2.13
C LYS A 150 -3.37 14.08 -0.93
N PRO A 151 -2.77 14.15 0.25
CA PRO A 151 -3.36 13.57 1.46
C PRO A 151 -4.61 14.34 1.87
N GLY A 152 -5.58 13.62 2.43
CA GLY A 152 -6.69 14.22 3.13
C GLY A 152 -6.23 15.03 4.35
N ASP A 153 -7.14 15.81 4.92
CA ASP A 153 -6.82 16.63 6.07
C ASP A 153 -6.65 15.84 7.39
N GLU A 154 -6.24 16.52 8.45
CA GLU A 154 -6.06 15.93 9.76
C GLU A 154 -7.38 15.41 10.35
N ALA A 155 -8.52 16.08 10.09
CA ALA A 155 -9.82 15.68 10.59
C ALA A 155 -10.21 14.30 10.00
N LEU A 156 -10.00 14.08 8.71
CA LEU A 156 -10.19 12.80 8.07
C LEU A 156 -9.29 11.72 8.69
N HIS A 157 -7.99 11.99 8.83
CA HIS A 157 -7.03 11.01 9.35
C HIS A 157 -7.28 10.63 10.82
N LYS A 158 -7.87 11.52 11.62
CA LYS A 158 -8.32 11.20 13.00
C LYS A 158 -9.40 10.12 13.04
N THR A 159 -10.16 9.93 11.96
CA THR A 159 -11.23 8.91 11.90
C THR A 159 -10.72 7.53 11.49
N CYS A 160 -9.51 7.40 10.94
CA CYS A 160 -9.02 6.15 10.37
C CYS A 160 -8.97 5.03 11.43
N PHE A 161 -8.19 5.21 12.48
CA PHE A 161 -8.03 4.17 13.49
C PHE A 161 -9.33 3.82 14.23
N PRO A 162 -10.16 4.79 14.70
CA PRO A 162 -11.45 4.48 15.31
C PRO A 162 -12.34 3.58 14.43
N CYS A 163 -12.38 3.84 13.12
CA CYS A 163 -13.12 2.98 12.20
C CYS A 163 -12.56 1.56 12.09
N HIS A 164 -11.27 1.37 12.34
CA HIS A 164 -10.62 0.06 12.27
C HIS A 164 -10.68 -0.77 13.56
N ILE A 165 -11.01 -0.16 14.72
CA ILE A 165 -11.11 -0.84 16.02
C ILE A 165 -12.01 -2.09 15.98
N PRO A 166 -13.19 -2.12 15.32
CA PRO A 166 -14.03 -3.32 15.25
C PRO A 166 -13.36 -4.53 14.60
N ALA A 167 -12.28 -4.33 13.83
CA ALA A 167 -11.50 -5.40 13.21
C ALA A 167 -10.26 -5.83 14.04
N LYS A 168 -10.19 -5.47 15.34
CA LYS A 168 -9.03 -5.73 16.21
C LYS A 168 -8.58 -7.20 16.19
N ASP A 169 -9.52 -8.13 16.21
CA ASP A 169 -9.21 -9.57 16.22
C ASP A 169 -8.52 -10.06 14.94
N ARG A 170 -8.49 -9.23 13.91
CA ARG A 170 -7.80 -9.46 12.64
C ARG A 170 -6.72 -8.41 12.41
N ASP A 171 -6.08 -8.00 13.49
CA ASP A 171 -5.06 -6.95 13.47
C ASP A 171 -5.55 -5.66 12.77
N TYR A 172 -6.80 -5.24 13.05
CA TYR A 172 -7.45 -4.04 12.52
C TYR A 172 -7.69 -4.04 10.99
N VAL A 173 -7.59 -5.19 10.33
CA VAL A 173 -7.76 -5.32 8.88
C VAL A 173 -9.11 -5.92 8.53
N PHE A 174 -9.95 -5.18 7.78
CA PHE A 174 -11.26 -5.66 7.31
C PHE A 174 -11.16 -6.63 6.13
N THR A 175 -10.10 -6.49 5.33
CA THR A 175 -9.92 -7.26 4.12
C THR A 175 -9.60 -8.71 4.46
N ARG A 176 -10.19 -9.64 3.71
CA ARG A 176 -9.84 -11.06 3.72
C ARG A 176 -9.22 -11.39 2.37
N HIS A 177 -8.25 -12.28 2.37
CA HIS A 177 -7.67 -12.77 1.13
C HIS A 177 -8.74 -13.56 0.36
N ALA A 178 -9.00 -13.15 -0.87
CA ALA A 178 -9.75 -13.97 -1.82
C ALA A 178 -8.77 -14.95 -2.47
N PRO A 179 -9.06 -16.25 -2.44
CA PRO A 179 -8.17 -17.25 -3.03
C PRO A 179 -8.10 -17.11 -4.55
#